data_7137325a7502031f9b08202f3b47f83f
#
_entry.id   7137325a7502031f9b08202f3b47f83f
#
_cell.length_a   1.000
_cell.length_b   1.000
_cell.length_c   1.000
_cell.angle_alpha   90.00
_cell.angle_beta   90.00
_cell.angle_gamma   90.00
#
_symmetry.space_group_name_H-M   'P 1'
#
loop_
_entity.id
_entity.type
_entity.pdbx_description
1 polymer ?
#
loop_
_entity_poly.entity_id
_entity_poly.type
_entity_poly.pdbx_seq_one_letter_code
_entity_poly.pdbx_strand_id
1 'polypeptide(L)'
;MSAGAPEAFPAAIHRPEAPRRVVLLPGARYPTRAPLLWFSREIAIARGYGVLELLDEPPAGEDPFAWIRDRARRALDHDPPAELDVVIGKSLSSDVADLAADRGLPAVWLTPLLDREGILAALARTGRPTLLVGGTADPTWNADAIPDNVMLDRLQLDGLDHGLQVPGDPQASLAALRKVAKRLDRFLGALR
;
A
#
# COMPACT_ATOMS: atom_id res chain seq x y z
N MET A 1 -7.52 -33.25 -21.49
CA MET A 1 -6.86 -32.49 -20.43
C MET A 1 -7.79 -31.32 -20.12
N SER A 2 -8.50 -31.41 -19.00
CA SER A 2 -9.41 -30.34 -18.56
C SER A 2 -8.56 -29.17 -18.08
N ALA A 3 -8.65 -28.01 -18.75
CA ALA A 3 -8.11 -26.77 -18.22
C ALA A 3 -8.93 -26.47 -16.96
N GLY A 4 -8.29 -26.59 -15.78
CA GLY A 4 -8.90 -26.22 -14.52
C GLY A 4 -9.42 -24.78 -14.64
N ALA A 5 -10.63 -24.54 -14.11
CA ALA A 5 -11.14 -23.17 -14.01
C ALA A 5 -10.07 -22.30 -13.32
N PRO A 6 -9.84 -21.08 -13.80
CA PRO A 6 -8.87 -20.20 -13.15
C PRO A 6 -9.27 -20.06 -11.68
N GLU A 7 -8.31 -20.39 -10.79
CA GLU A 7 -8.51 -20.28 -9.34
C GLU A 7 -9.01 -18.87 -9.03
N ALA A 8 -10.16 -18.78 -8.35
CA ALA A 8 -10.78 -17.48 -8.07
C ALA A 8 -9.77 -16.60 -7.31
N PHE A 9 -9.44 -15.46 -7.88
CA PHE A 9 -8.53 -14.49 -7.26
C PHE A 9 -9.18 -13.99 -5.95
N PRO A 10 -8.57 -14.21 -4.78
CA PRO A 10 -9.19 -13.91 -3.50
C PRO A 10 -9.15 -12.41 -3.21
N ALA A 11 -10.02 -11.66 -3.86
CA ALA A 11 -10.17 -10.23 -3.70
C ALA A 11 -11.63 -9.84 -3.47
N ALA A 12 -11.85 -8.78 -2.70
CA ALA A 12 -13.11 -8.07 -2.66
C ALA A 12 -13.05 -6.83 -3.53
N ILE A 13 -14.13 -6.59 -4.28
CA ILE A 13 -14.23 -5.42 -5.14
C ILE A 13 -15.35 -4.53 -4.60
N HIS A 14 -15.00 -3.31 -4.26
CA HIS A 14 -15.93 -2.28 -3.81
C HIS A 14 -16.09 -1.24 -4.93
N ARG A 15 -17.33 -0.88 -5.26
CA ARG A 15 -17.66 0.11 -6.31
C ARG A 15 -16.95 -0.19 -7.65
N PRO A 16 -17.20 -1.34 -8.27
CA PRO A 16 -16.52 -1.77 -9.51
C PRO A 16 -16.75 -0.81 -10.69
N GLU A 17 -17.79 0.01 -10.63
CA GLU A 17 -18.14 1.00 -11.65
C GLU A 17 -17.33 2.30 -11.57
N ALA A 18 -16.53 2.49 -10.53
CA ALA A 18 -15.78 3.72 -10.34
C ALA A 18 -14.64 3.83 -11.37
N PRO A 19 -14.44 5.00 -12.02
CA PRO A 19 -13.41 5.16 -13.05
C PRO A 19 -11.99 5.13 -12.50
N ARG A 20 -11.83 5.39 -11.19
CA ARG A 20 -10.53 5.33 -10.48
C ARG A 20 -10.57 4.21 -9.45
N ARG A 21 -9.49 3.47 -9.32
CA ARG A 21 -9.42 2.32 -8.44
C ARG A 21 -8.20 2.38 -7.53
N VAL A 22 -8.36 1.99 -6.28
CA VAL A 22 -7.29 1.66 -5.36
C VAL A 22 -7.08 0.15 -5.36
N VAL A 23 -5.86 -0.30 -5.61
CA VAL A 23 -5.42 -1.67 -5.36
C VAL A 23 -4.83 -1.70 -3.96
N LEU A 24 -5.53 -2.36 -3.03
CA LEU A 24 -5.19 -2.40 -1.61
C LEU A 24 -4.51 -3.73 -1.25
N LEU A 25 -3.24 -3.64 -0.84
CA LEU A 25 -2.36 -4.77 -0.63
C LEU A 25 -2.01 -4.96 0.86
N PRO A 26 -2.09 -6.19 1.40
CA PRO A 26 -1.82 -6.48 2.81
C PRO A 26 -0.33 -6.40 3.14
N GLY A 27 0.00 -6.32 4.43
CA GLY A 27 1.33 -6.61 4.96
C GLY A 27 1.48 -8.07 5.38
N ALA A 28 2.70 -8.52 5.65
CA ALA A 28 2.90 -9.81 6.30
C ALA A 28 2.20 -9.83 7.67
N ARG A 29 1.26 -10.75 7.88
CA ARG A 29 0.42 -10.83 9.10
C ARG A 29 -0.32 -9.52 9.44
N TYR A 30 -0.57 -8.71 8.42
CA TYR A 30 -1.35 -7.48 8.55
C TYR A 30 -2.39 -7.42 7.42
N PRO A 31 -3.55 -8.04 7.63
CA PRO A 31 -4.60 -8.14 6.62
C PRO A 31 -5.21 -6.76 6.32
N THR A 32 -5.87 -6.65 5.18
CA THR A 32 -6.50 -5.40 4.74
C THR A 32 -7.64 -4.93 5.66
N ARG A 33 -8.22 -5.82 6.47
CA ARG A 33 -9.18 -5.48 7.53
C ARG A 33 -8.56 -4.84 8.78
N ALA A 34 -7.21 -4.84 8.90
CA ALA A 34 -6.54 -4.19 10.02
C ALA A 34 -6.57 -2.65 9.88
N PRO A 35 -6.49 -1.88 10.99
CA PRO A 35 -6.91 -0.48 11.03
C PRO A 35 -6.32 0.42 9.95
N LEU A 36 -5.01 0.37 9.70
CA LEU A 36 -4.39 1.26 8.69
C LEU A 36 -4.97 1.04 7.29
N LEU A 37 -5.11 -0.23 6.87
CA LEU A 37 -5.61 -0.58 5.55
C LEU A 37 -7.14 -0.46 5.48
N TRP A 38 -7.85 -0.79 6.56
CA TRP A 38 -9.29 -0.59 6.64
C TRP A 38 -9.66 0.89 6.45
N PHE A 39 -9.01 1.81 7.17
CA PHE A 39 -9.24 3.25 6.98
C PHE A 39 -8.80 3.72 5.59
N SER A 40 -7.74 3.14 5.01
CA SER A 40 -7.33 3.46 3.64
C SER A 40 -8.42 3.12 2.64
N ARG A 41 -9.07 1.97 2.77
CA ARG A 41 -10.23 1.57 1.97
C ARG A 41 -11.39 2.54 2.12
N GLU A 42 -11.81 2.82 3.36
CA GLU A 42 -12.96 3.69 3.62
C GLU A 42 -12.73 5.12 3.08
N ILE A 43 -11.51 5.64 3.21
CA ILE A 43 -11.15 6.95 2.65
C ILE A 43 -11.19 6.93 1.12
N ALA A 44 -10.66 5.89 0.48
CA ALA A 44 -10.71 5.74 -0.97
C ALA A 44 -12.17 5.71 -1.47
N ILE A 45 -13.03 4.92 -0.83
CA ILE A 45 -14.47 4.85 -1.15
C ILE A 45 -15.15 6.21 -0.96
N ALA A 46 -14.86 6.92 0.14
CA ALA A 46 -15.40 8.26 0.41
C ALA A 46 -14.94 9.30 -0.62
N ARG A 47 -13.76 9.09 -1.23
CA ARG A 47 -13.22 9.92 -2.32
C ARG A 47 -13.68 9.49 -3.72
N GLY A 48 -14.58 8.53 -3.82
CA GLY A 48 -15.16 8.09 -5.08
C GLY A 48 -14.33 7.07 -5.85
N TYR A 49 -13.31 6.46 -5.23
CA TYR A 49 -12.57 5.35 -5.82
C TYR A 49 -13.34 4.04 -5.67
N GLY A 50 -13.20 3.16 -6.65
CA GLY A 50 -13.38 1.74 -6.45
C GLY A 50 -12.19 1.18 -5.65
N VAL A 51 -12.36 0.04 -5.00
CA VAL A 51 -11.26 -0.62 -4.28
C VAL A 51 -11.24 -2.10 -4.65
N LEU A 52 -10.10 -2.57 -5.14
CA LEU A 52 -9.77 -3.98 -5.25
C LEU A 52 -8.91 -4.33 -4.05
N GLU A 53 -9.48 -5.07 -3.12
CA GLU A 53 -8.89 -5.42 -1.84
C GLU A 53 -8.41 -6.87 -1.86
N LEU A 54 -7.10 -7.09 -1.69
CA LEU A 54 -6.53 -8.43 -1.61
C LEU A 54 -6.77 -9.02 -0.22
N LEU A 55 -7.47 -10.16 -0.16
CA LEU A 55 -7.95 -10.75 1.11
C LEU A 55 -7.07 -11.87 1.65
N ASP A 56 -6.27 -12.50 0.80
CA ASP A 56 -5.42 -13.61 1.18
C ASP A 56 -4.09 -13.17 1.81
N GLU A 57 -3.42 -14.11 2.44
CA GLU A 57 -2.10 -13.96 3.05
C GLU A 57 -1.15 -14.99 2.45
N PRO A 58 0.18 -14.75 2.48
CA PRO A 58 1.13 -15.73 1.94
C PRO A 58 0.98 -17.07 2.66
N PRO A 59 0.83 -18.18 1.91
CA PRO A 59 0.75 -19.51 2.49
C PRO A 59 2.02 -19.87 3.27
N ALA A 60 1.88 -20.71 4.29
CA ALA A 60 3.02 -21.16 5.07
C ALA A 60 4.02 -21.92 4.17
N GLY A 61 5.28 -21.52 4.23
CA GLY A 61 6.36 -22.14 3.45
C GLY A 61 6.59 -21.56 2.06
N GLU A 62 5.74 -20.65 1.58
CA GLU A 62 6.00 -19.88 0.36
C GLU A 62 6.85 -18.63 0.64
N ASP A 63 7.61 -18.17 -0.37
CA ASP A 63 8.29 -16.89 -0.32
C ASP A 63 7.25 -15.76 -0.35
N PRO A 64 7.10 -14.99 0.74
CA PRO A 64 6.10 -13.95 0.81
C PRO A 64 6.33 -12.82 -0.20
N PHE A 65 7.58 -12.57 -0.61
CA PHE A 65 7.90 -11.54 -1.61
C PHE A 65 7.50 -11.98 -3.02
N ALA A 66 7.80 -13.21 -3.38
CA ALA A 66 7.36 -13.77 -4.66
C ALA A 66 5.82 -13.80 -4.73
N TRP A 67 5.18 -14.19 -3.63
CA TRP A 67 3.73 -14.24 -3.51
C TRP A 67 3.08 -12.86 -3.70
N ILE A 68 3.52 -11.82 -2.97
CA ILE A 68 2.91 -10.48 -3.08
C ILE A 68 3.10 -9.89 -4.47
N ARG A 69 4.23 -10.15 -5.12
CA ARG A 69 4.50 -9.68 -6.49
C ARG A 69 3.54 -10.33 -7.51
N ASP A 70 3.28 -11.62 -7.40
CA ASP A 70 2.29 -12.30 -8.25
C ASP A 70 0.89 -11.72 -8.02
N ARG A 71 0.47 -11.60 -6.76
CA ARG A 71 -0.85 -11.07 -6.40
C ARG A 71 -1.05 -9.63 -6.86
N ALA A 72 -0.05 -8.76 -6.69
CA ALA A 72 -0.11 -7.37 -7.12
C ALA A 72 -0.23 -7.26 -8.65
N ARG A 73 0.52 -8.08 -9.43
CA ARG A 73 0.38 -8.10 -10.88
C ARG A 73 -1.04 -8.49 -11.28
N ARG A 74 -1.57 -9.60 -10.75
CA ARG A 74 -2.93 -10.07 -11.04
C ARG A 74 -4.00 -9.04 -10.67
N ALA A 75 -3.82 -8.33 -9.55
CA ALA A 75 -4.73 -7.28 -9.12
C ALA A 75 -4.72 -6.06 -10.06
N LEU A 76 -3.53 -5.66 -10.53
CA LEU A 76 -3.38 -4.55 -11.47
C LEU A 76 -3.80 -4.92 -12.90
N ASP A 77 -3.75 -6.21 -13.25
CA ASP A 77 -4.22 -6.72 -14.55
C ASP A 77 -5.72 -7.10 -14.52
N HIS A 78 -6.42 -6.82 -13.41
CA HIS A 78 -7.83 -7.15 -13.25
C HIS A 78 -8.72 -6.37 -14.23
N ASP A 79 -9.60 -7.08 -14.94
CA ASP A 79 -10.54 -6.54 -15.91
C ASP A 79 -11.89 -6.18 -15.25
N PRO A 80 -12.54 -5.06 -15.59
CA PRO A 80 -12.06 -4.02 -16.52
C PRO A 80 -10.95 -3.14 -15.92
N PRO A 81 -10.07 -2.59 -16.78
CA PRO A 81 -9.05 -1.65 -16.33
C PRO A 81 -9.70 -0.36 -15.84
N ALA A 82 -9.12 0.25 -14.80
CA ALA A 82 -9.52 1.59 -14.36
C ALA A 82 -8.83 2.67 -15.22
N GLU A 83 -9.41 3.87 -15.27
CA GLU A 83 -8.77 5.03 -15.89
C GLU A 83 -7.51 5.45 -15.08
N LEU A 84 -7.54 5.23 -13.77
CA LEU A 84 -6.42 5.46 -12.87
C LEU A 84 -6.43 4.40 -11.76
N ASP A 85 -5.36 3.63 -11.70
CA ASP A 85 -5.05 2.80 -10.53
C ASP A 85 -4.13 3.55 -9.57
N VAL A 86 -4.35 3.35 -8.27
CA VAL A 86 -3.49 3.80 -7.17
C VAL A 86 -3.14 2.59 -6.31
N VAL A 87 -1.88 2.37 -6.03
CA VAL A 87 -1.47 1.27 -5.16
C VAL A 87 -1.37 1.76 -3.71
N ILE A 88 -2.03 1.07 -2.78
CA ILE A 88 -1.84 1.28 -1.34
C ILE A 88 -1.38 -0.03 -0.72
N GLY A 89 -0.18 -0.05 -0.18
CA GLY A 89 0.38 -1.24 0.43
C GLY A 89 1.05 -0.99 1.77
N LYS A 90 1.15 -2.04 2.59
CA LYS A 90 1.83 -1.98 3.88
C LYS A 90 2.99 -2.97 3.93
N SER A 91 4.14 -2.53 4.48
CA SER A 91 5.28 -3.39 4.83
C SER A 91 5.68 -4.29 3.64
N LEU A 92 5.42 -5.60 3.71
CA LEU A 92 5.68 -6.57 2.64
C LEU A 92 5.30 -6.06 1.26
N SER A 93 4.14 -5.41 1.14
CA SER A 93 3.65 -4.91 -0.15
C SER A 93 4.49 -3.78 -0.73
N SER A 94 5.38 -3.15 0.02
CA SER A 94 6.32 -2.18 -0.55
C SER A 94 7.34 -2.83 -1.51
N ASP A 95 7.47 -4.15 -1.49
CA ASP A 95 8.32 -4.89 -2.46
C ASP A 95 7.84 -4.77 -3.92
N VAL A 96 6.60 -4.33 -4.13
CA VAL A 96 6.08 -4.05 -5.48
C VAL A 96 6.18 -2.57 -5.88
N ALA A 97 7.02 -1.78 -5.19
CA ALA A 97 7.23 -0.38 -5.55
C ALA A 97 7.78 -0.19 -6.97
N ASP A 98 8.60 -1.14 -7.43
CA ASP A 98 9.09 -1.18 -8.81
C ASP A 98 7.96 -1.36 -9.82
N LEU A 99 7.02 -2.26 -9.55
CA LEU A 99 5.85 -2.48 -10.41
C LEU A 99 4.98 -1.23 -10.52
N ALA A 100 4.77 -0.50 -9.40
CA ALA A 100 4.05 0.76 -9.41
C ALA A 100 4.81 1.83 -10.19
N ALA A 101 6.13 1.96 -10.02
CA ALA A 101 6.96 2.91 -10.74
C ALA A 101 6.98 2.61 -12.24
N ASP A 102 7.17 1.35 -12.65
CA ASP A 102 7.25 0.92 -14.04
C ASP A 102 5.92 1.11 -14.80
N ARG A 103 4.79 0.96 -14.09
CA ARG A 103 3.44 1.22 -14.64
C ARG A 103 3.02 2.69 -14.54
N GLY A 104 3.84 3.56 -13.97
CA GLY A 104 3.51 4.98 -13.79
C GLY A 104 2.28 5.18 -12.88
N LEU A 105 2.18 4.44 -11.78
CA LEU A 105 1.06 4.51 -10.85
C LEU A 105 1.41 5.35 -9.61
N PRO A 106 0.49 6.23 -9.14
CA PRO A 106 0.59 6.81 -7.81
C PRO A 106 0.55 5.71 -6.74
N ALA A 107 1.28 5.92 -5.65
CA ALA A 107 1.34 4.90 -4.60
C ALA A 107 1.34 5.48 -3.19
N VAL A 108 0.90 4.67 -2.22
CA VAL A 108 1.04 4.93 -0.79
C VAL A 108 1.69 3.71 -0.14
N TRP A 109 2.83 3.92 0.49
CA TRP A 109 3.54 2.88 1.20
C TRP A 109 3.50 3.16 2.71
N LEU A 110 2.74 2.33 3.42
CA LEU A 110 2.60 2.38 4.87
C LEU A 110 3.68 1.48 5.49
N THR A 111 4.58 2.06 6.29
CA THR A 111 5.74 1.39 6.87
C THR A 111 6.53 0.56 5.85
N PRO A 112 7.04 1.21 4.77
CA PRO A 112 7.80 0.50 3.75
C PRO A 112 9.11 -0.07 4.32
N LEU A 113 9.58 -1.16 3.71
CA LEU A 113 10.84 -1.83 4.07
C LEU A 113 12.03 -1.08 3.43
N LEU A 114 12.39 0.10 3.99
CA LEU A 114 13.43 0.97 3.42
C LEU A 114 14.86 0.45 3.61
N ASP A 115 15.03 -0.68 4.26
CA ASP A 115 16.28 -1.45 4.34
C ASP A 115 16.55 -2.30 3.08
N ARG A 116 15.63 -2.31 2.11
CA ARG A 116 15.75 -3.07 0.86
C ARG A 116 16.12 -2.14 -0.31
N GLU A 117 17.29 -2.38 -0.92
CA GLU A 117 17.82 -1.59 -2.05
C GLU A 117 16.85 -1.51 -3.24
N GLY A 118 16.14 -2.59 -3.56
CA GLY A 118 15.17 -2.62 -4.66
C GLY A 118 14.01 -1.63 -4.47
N ILE A 119 13.58 -1.43 -3.23
CA ILE A 119 12.53 -0.45 -2.89
C ILE A 119 13.07 0.97 -3.06
N LEU A 120 14.25 1.26 -2.52
CA LEU A 120 14.88 2.57 -2.67
C LEU A 120 15.13 2.93 -4.13
N ALA A 121 15.60 1.97 -4.94
CA ALA A 121 15.79 2.15 -6.38
C ALA A 121 14.46 2.43 -7.11
N ALA A 122 13.36 1.79 -6.71
CA ALA A 122 12.03 2.06 -7.27
C ALA A 122 11.54 3.46 -6.90
N LEU A 123 11.73 3.88 -5.63
CA LEU A 123 11.38 5.21 -5.16
C LEU A 123 12.19 6.31 -5.88
N ALA A 124 13.46 6.05 -6.18
CA ALA A 124 14.31 7.02 -6.90
C ALA A 124 13.80 7.32 -8.32
N ARG A 125 13.18 6.32 -8.98
CA ARG A 125 12.74 6.45 -10.38
C ARG A 125 11.23 6.68 -10.55
N THR A 126 10.44 6.69 -9.46
CA THR A 126 8.99 6.94 -9.60
C THR A 126 8.73 8.31 -10.23
N GLY A 127 7.89 8.33 -11.25
CA GLY A 127 7.44 9.54 -11.93
C GLY A 127 6.03 9.99 -11.51
N ARG A 128 5.46 9.37 -10.47
CA ARG A 128 4.11 9.67 -9.99
C ARG A 128 4.09 9.99 -8.49
N PRO A 129 3.13 10.79 -8.05
CA PRO A 129 3.00 11.09 -6.62
C PRO A 129 3.02 9.83 -5.76
N THR A 130 3.91 9.78 -4.79
CA THR A 130 4.08 8.64 -3.90
C THR A 130 4.18 9.13 -2.47
N LEU A 131 3.30 8.63 -1.60
CA LEU A 131 3.28 8.95 -0.17
C LEU A 131 3.96 7.82 0.62
N LEU A 132 4.96 8.18 1.40
CA LEU A 132 5.63 7.30 2.35
C LEU A 132 5.19 7.65 3.78
N VAL A 133 4.77 6.66 4.54
CA VAL A 133 4.35 6.84 5.94
C VAL A 133 5.13 5.87 6.82
N GLY A 134 5.85 6.39 7.82
CA GLY A 134 6.60 5.55 8.74
C GLY A 134 6.79 6.18 10.11
N GLY A 135 7.29 5.39 11.06
CA GLY A 135 7.55 5.79 12.42
C GLY A 135 9.04 5.72 12.76
N THR A 136 9.52 6.63 13.60
CA THR A 136 10.96 6.68 13.96
C THR A 136 11.42 5.53 14.85
N ALA A 137 10.50 4.78 15.47
CA ALA A 137 10.80 3.56 16.22
C ALA A 137 10.66 2.28 15.37
N ASP A 138 10.32 2.39 14.08
CA ASP A 138 10.30 1.28 13.14
C ASP A 138 11.71 0.99 12.64
N PRO A 139 12.30 -0.19 12.88
CA PRO A 139 13.66 -0.50 12.46
C PRO A 139 13.84 -0.56 10.92
N THR A 140 12.75 -0.72 10.17
CA THR A 140 12.79 -0.72 8.70
C THR A 140 12.62 0.69 8.10
N TRP A 141 12.27 1.70 8.91
CA TRP A 141 12.16 3.08 8.48
C TRP A 141 13.52 3.78 8.57
N ASN A 142 14.11 4.08 7.42
CA ASN A 142 15.32 4.89 7.33
C ASN A 142 15.03 6.12 6.47
N ALA A 143 14.70 7.23 7.13
CA ALA A 143 14.34 8.47 6.44
C ALA A 143 15.51 9.06 5.63
N ASP A 144 16.75 8.85 6.06
CA ASP A 144 17.95 9.36 5.38
C ASP A 144 18.28 8.58 4.10
N ALA A 145 17.81 7.34 4.00
CA ALA A 145 17.96 6.55 2.78
C ALA A 145 16.92 6.87 1.69
N ILE A 146 15.85 7.61 2.03
CA ILE A 146 14.82 7.97 1.05
C ILE A 146 15.44 8.88 -0.01
N PRO A 147 15.36 8.52 -1.31
CA PRO A 147 15.98 9.29 -2.37
C PRO A 147 15.38 10.69 -2.51
N ASP A 148 16.18 11.64 -2.98
CA ASP A 148 15.70 12.97 -3.32
C ASP A 148 14.95 12.92 -4.66
N ASN A 149 13.62 12.85 -4.54
CA ASN A 149 12.70 12.80 -5.68
C ASN A 149 11.46 13.64 -5.35
N VAL A 150 11.17 14.63 -6.18
CA VAL A 150 10.05 15.58 -6.01
C VAL A 150 8.67 14.92 -5.99
N MET A 151 8.55 13.68 -6.48
CA MET A 151 7.31 12.91 -6.43
C MET A 151 7.07 12.25 -5.08
N LEU A 152 8.09 12.21 -4.21
CA LEU A 152 7.96 11.59 -2.89
C LEU A 152 7.49 12.60 -1.85
N ASP A 153 6.43 12.24 -1.19
CA ASP A 153 5.90 12.93 -0.03
C ASP A 153 6.07 12.04 1.21
N ARG A 154 6.40 12.62 2.36
CA ARG A 154 6.72 11.88 3.59
C ARG A 154 5.83 12.30 4.74
N LEU A 155 5.33 11.32 5.48
CA LEU A 155 4.77 11.49 6.81
C LEU A 155 5.57 10.64 7.80
N GLN A 156 6.51 11.24 8.48
CA GLN A 156 7.23 10.60 9.59
C GLN A 156 6.54 10.93 10.90
N LEU A 157 6.37 9.92 11.74
CA LEU A 157 5.72 10.04 13.05
C LEU A 157 6.69 9.56 14.13
N ASP A 158 6.97 10.43 15.10
CA ASP A 158 7.97 10.16 16.12
C ASP A 158 7.48 9.13 17.14
N GLY A 159 8.38 8.19 17.49
CA GLY A 159 8.15 7.16 18.49
C GLY A 159 7.22 6.02 18.09
N LEU A 160 6.75 5.97 16.83
CA LEU A 160 5.87 4.90 16.37
C LEU A 160 6.67 3.74 15.78
N ASP A 161 6.19 2.53 16.10
CA ASP A 161 6.75 1.27 15.63
C ASP A 161 6.29 0.90 14.20
N HIS A 162 6.65 -0.30 13.74
CA HIS A 162 6.26 -0.84 12.43
C HIS A 162 4.74 -1.02 12.26
N GLY A 163 3.98 -1.04 13.35
CA GLY A 163 2.50 -1.03 13.34
C GLY A 163 1.90 0.38 13.24
N LEU A 164 2.73 1.43 13.26
CA LEU A 164 2.36 2.82 13.52
C LEU A 164 1.62 2.95 14.87
N GLN A 165 2.13 2.28 15.87
CA GLN A 165 1.62 2.29 17.24
C GLN A 165 2.69 2.77 18.21
N VAL A 166 2.24 3.31 19.33
CA VAL A 166 3.05 3.55 20.51
C VAL A 166 2.79 2.39 21.48
N PRO A 167 3.75 1.47 21.70
CA PRO A 167 3.55 0.35 22.61
C PRO A 167 3.12 0.80 24.00
N GLY A 168 2.02 0.24 24.50
CA GLY A 168 1.46 0.59 25.82
C GLY A 168 0.64 1.88 25.86
N ASP A 169 0.55 2.66 24.76
CA ASP A 169 -0.26 3.88 24.67
C ASP A 169 -1.25 3.82 23.50
N PRO A 170 -2.45 3.26 23.72
CA PRO A 170 -3.48 3.19 22.69
C PRO A 170 -4.03 4.55 22.27
N GLN A 171 -3.99 5.56 23.15
CA GLN A 171 -4.49 6.90 22.83
C GLN A 171 -3.52 7.62 21.86
N ALA A 172 -2.21 7.54 22.11
CA ALA A 172 -1.21 8.04 21.17
C ALA A 172 -1.28 7.31 19.82
N SER A 173 -1.51 5.98 19.83
CA SER A 173 -1.70 5.18 18.62
C SER A 173 -2.92 5.60 17.80
N LEU A 174 -4.05 5.89 18.45
CA LEU A 174 -5.24 6.43 17.79
C LEU A 174 -5.00 7.82 17.21
N ALA A 175 -4.26 8.68 17.94
CA ALA A 175 -3.90 10.01 17.45
C ALA A 175 -3.00 9.92 16.20
N ALA A 176 -2.07 8.97 16.15
CA ALA A 176 -1.24 8.68 15.01
C ALA A 176 -2.08 8.20 13.81
N LEU A 177 -2.95 7.22 14.01
CA LEU A 177 -3.86 6.71 12.97
C LEU A 177 -4.69 7.85 12.36
N ARG A 178 -5.18 8.78 13.17
CA ARG A 178 -5.89 9.97 12.69
C ARG A 178 -5.02 10.86 11.81
N LYS A 179 -3.72 11.03 12.13
CA LYS A 179 -2.78 11.81 11.29
C LYS A 179 -2.57 11.12 9.94
N VAL A 180 -2.37 9.80 9.94
CA VAL A 180 -2.24 9.00 8.72
C VAL A 180 -3.49 9.12 7.86
N ALA A 181 -4.67 8.92 8.44
CA ALA A 181 -5.95 9.02 7.73
C ALA A 181 -6.13 10.39 7.06
N LYS A 182 -5.83 11.50 7.78
CA LYS A 182 -5.89 12.86 7.21
C LYS A 182 -4.87 13.08 6.08
N ARG A 183 -3.67 12.48 6.16
CA ARG A 183 -2.67 12.61 5.11
C ARG A 183 -3.08 11.85 3.86
N LEU A 184 -3.57 10.63 4.03
CA LEU A 184 -4.07 9.80 2.95
C LEU A 184 -5.26 10.45 2.23
N ASP A 185 -6.21 11.00 3.00
CA ASP A 185 -7.37 11.70 2.46
C ASP A 185 -6.97 12.89 1.56
N ARG A 186 -5.99 13.68 1.98
CA ARG A 186 -5.43 14.77 1.16
C ARG A 186 -4.71 14.25 -0.07
N PHE A 187 -3.92 13.18 0.08
CA PHE A 187 -3.18 12.58 -1.02
C PHE A 187 -4.12 12.09 -2.12
N LEU A 188 -5.11 11.26 -1.78
CA LEU A 188 -6.08 10.75 -2.74
C LEU A 188 -6.94 11.86 -3.36
N GLY A 189 -7.28 12.90 -2.59
CA GLY A 189 -8.02 14.06 -3.08
C GLY A 189 -7.24 14.96 -4.05
N ALA A 190 -5.91 14.91 -4.04
CA ALA A 190 -5.05 15.69 -4.93
C ALA A 190 -4.74 14.98 -6.26
N LEU A 191 -4.95 13.67 -6.36
CA LEU A 191 -4.75 12.91 -7.60
C LEU A 191 -5.84 13.26 -8.62
N ARG A 192 -5.42 13.57 -9.84
CA ARG A 192 -6.27 13.94 -10.98
C ARG A 192 -6.11 12.91 -12.09
#